data_79973206d978dabc8af677cf34fa83bb
#
_entry.id   79973206d978dabc8af677cf34fa83bb
#
_cell.length_a   1.000
_cell.length_b   1.000
_cell.length_c   1.000
_cell.angle_alpha   90.00
_cell.angle_beta   90.00
_cell.angle_gamma   90.00
#
_symmetry.space_group_name_H-M   'P 1'
#
loop_
_entity.id
_entity.type
_entity.pdbx_description
1 polymer ?
#
loop_
_entity_poly.entity_id
_entity_poly.type
_entity_poly.pdbx_seq_one_letter_code
_entity_poly.pdbx_strand_id
1 'polypeptide(L)'
;KGRPVTVKFSPGIYQLDRAKSSQVLYYISNTTSELDDPDPTKHIGLYLNTLKNVTIDGCGSTLLMNGEMTSFVLDKCEGIVLKNFNIDYKHPTQTEVEVLEEGNDYLIVQVHPTSQYRIVDAQLEWYGDGWSFKNGIAQSYDRISEMTWRSWSPMENLLRTVELRPNVLYLQYKEKPQVGLHTIFQMRDSFRDEVSGFVNRSKGILLENINFYYLGNFGVVCQYSENITVDRCNFAPRPGSGRTNAGFADFIQVSGCRGMIDIKNSRFIGAHDDPINIHGTHLRVIEFLSDNR
;
A
#
# COMPACT_ATOMS: atom_id res chain seq x y z
N LYS A 1 32.28 -13.78 -12.07
CA LYS A 1 31.43 -13.38 -10.90
C LYS A 1 31.77 -11.93 -10.60
N GLY A 2 30.77 -11.01 -10.69
CA GLY A 2 30.99 -9.60 -10.36
C GLY A 2 31.38 -9.44 -8.88
N ARG A 3 32.22 -8.44 -8.58
CA ARG A 3 32.54 -8.12 -7.18
C ARG A 3 31.30 -7.56 -6.48
N PRO A 4 31.08 -7.87 -5.18
CA PRO A 4 30.02 -7.23 -4.42
C PRO A 4 30.13 -5.70 -4.45
N VAL A 5 29.01 -5.03 -4.61
CA VAL A 5 28.92 -3.56 -4.64
C VAL A 5 27.99 -3.10 -3.52
N THR A 6 28.40 -2.08 -2.78
CA THR A 6 27.53 -1.41 -1.80
C THR A 6 27.30 0.03 -2.23
N VAL A 7 26.04 0.39 -2.39
CA VAL A 7 25.60 1.77 -2.58
C VAL A 7 25.04 2.26 -1.27
N LYS A 8 25.54 3.39 -0.77
CA LYS A 8 25.08 4.03 0.46
C LYS A 8 24.42 5.36 0.15
N PHE A 9 23.25 5.55 0.73
CA PHE A 9 22.58 6.86 0.70
C PHE A 9 23.19 7.79 1.75
N SER A 10 23.27 9.08 1.44
CA SER A 10 23.47 10.08 2.51
C SER A 10 22.18 10.16 3.33
N PRO A 11 22.24 10.24 4.67
CA PRO A 11 21.03 10.36 5.48
C PRO A 11 20.17 11.54 5.06
N GLY A 12 18.88 11.31 4.82
CA GLY A 12 17.96 12.34 4.36
C GLY A 12 16.60 11.82 3.91
N ILE A 13 15.76 12.73 3.44
CA ILE A 13 14.46 12.41 2.83
C ILE A 13 14.61 12.54 1.32
N TYR A 14 14.36 11.48 0.62
CA TYR A 14 14.38 11.41 -0.84
C TYR A 14 12.94 11.32 -1.35
N GLN A 15 12.39 12.44 -1.80
CA GLN A 15 11.09 12.43 -2.43
C GLN A 15 11.22 11.91 -3.86
N LEU A 16 10.40 10.90 -4.17
CA LEU A 16 10.31 10.27 -5.48
C LEU A 16 8.95 10.62 -6.07
N ASP A 17 8.96 11.37 -7.15
CA ASP A 17 7.75 11.86 -7.81
C ASP A 17 7.30 10.88 -8.91
N ARG A 18 6.01 10.56 -8.95
CA ARG A 18 5.42 9.66 -9.93
C ARG A 18 5.76 10.07 -11.37
N ALA A 19 5.68 11.34 -11.69
CA ALA A 19 5.99 11.87 -13.02
C ALA A 19 7.44 11.68 -13.47
N LYS A 20 8.37 11.40 -12.53
CA LYS A 20 9.80 11.19 -12.80
C LYS A 20 10.24 9.74 -12.58
N SER A 21 9.32 8.87 -12.29
CA SER A 21 9.58 7.45 -12.00
C SER A 21 9.94 6.65 -13.25
N SER A 22 10.59 5.51 -13.08
CA SER A 22 10.75 4.54 -14.15
C SER A 22 9.39 3.88 -14.44
N GLN A 23 8.99 3.80 -15.71
CA GLN A 23 7.74 3.20 -16.14
C GLN A 23 8.03 1.86 -16.80
N VAL A 24 7.45 0.78 -16.25
CA VAL A 24 7.66 -0.58 -16.75
C VAL A 24 6.36 -1.37 -16.64
N LEU A 25 6.04 -2.11 -17.69
CA LEU A 25 4.88 -2.99 -17.72
C LEU A 25 5.14 -4.24 -16.86
N TYR A 26 4.30 -4.44 -15.83
CA TYR A 26 4.32 -5.63 -14.99
C TYR A 26 2.93 -6.15 -14.68
N TYR A 27 2.76 -7.48 -14.83
CA TYR A 27 1.61 -8.21 -14.34
C TYR A 27 1.95 -8.80 -12.98
N ILE A 28 1.37 -8.24 -11.95
CA ILE A 28 1.64 -8.58 -10.56
C ILE A 28 0.49 -9.43 -10.02
N SER A 29 0.82 -10.54 -9.36
CA SER A 29 -0.16 -11.44 -8.74
C SER A 29 -1.06 -10.69 -7.76
N ASN A 30 -2.38 -10.94 -7.84
CA ASN A 30 -3.41 -10.36 -6.99
C ASN A 30 -3.59 -8.84 -7.13
N THR A 31 -3.07 -8.25 -8.19
CA THR A 31 -3.45 -6.90 -8.62
C THR A 31 -4.55 -6.98 -9.68
N THR A 32 -4.95 -5.84 -10.22
CA THR A 32 -5.96 -5.77 -11.27
C THR A 32 -5.55 -6.54 -12.52
N SER A 33 -6.54 -7.12 -13.19
CA SER A 33 -6.38 -7.80 -14.49
C SER A 33 -6.46 -6.79 -15.63
N GLU A 34 -6.08 -7.19 -16.83
CA GLU A 34 -6.27 -6.40 -18.07
C GLU A 34 -7.74 -6.01 -18.34
N LEU A 35 -8.70 -6.71 -17.72
CA LEU A 35 -10.12 -6.38 -17.82
C LEU A 35 -10.50 -5.18 -16.97
N ASP A 36 -9.78 -4.99 -15.86
CA ASP A 36 -10.02 -3.91 -14.89
C ASP A 36 -9.07 -2.74 -15.13
N ASP A 37 -7.85 -3.02 -15.57
CA ASP A 37 -6.82 -2.05 -15.89
C ASP A 37 -6.19 -2.37 -17.25
N PRO A 38 -6.55 -1.60 -18.30
CA PRO A 38 -5.97 -1.79 -19.63
C PRO A 38 -4.51 -1.35 -19.72
N ASP A 39 -3.97 -0.60 -18.74
CA ASP A 39 -2.57 -0.16 -18.70
C ASP A 39 -1.84 -0.66 -17.45
N PRO A 40 -1.24 -1.87 -17.48
CA PRO A 40 -0.52 -2.43 -16.34
C PRO A 40 0.88 -1.82 -16.14
N THR A 41 1.14 -0.65 -16.68
CA THR A 41 2.40 0.09 -16.49
C THR A 41 2.56 0.56 -15.05
N LYS A 42 3.65 0.16 -14.40
CA LYS A 42 3.97 0.55 -13.03
C LYS A 42 4.97 1.72 -12.99
N HIS A 43 4.73 2.62 -12.04
CA HIS A 43 5.58 3.79 -11.78
C HIS A 43 6.53 3.47 -10.63
N ILE A 44 7.82 3.29 -10.91
CA ILE A 44 8.78 2.68 -9.99
C ILE A 44 9.77 3.71 -9.46
N GLY A 45 9.85 3.81 -8.14
CA GLY A 45 10.78 4.70 -7.45
C GLY A 45 12.23 4.22 -7.53
N LEU A 46 12.52 3.02 -7.03
CA LEU A 46 13.85 2.40 -7.08
C LEU A 46 13.79 1.12 -7.94
N TYR A 47 14.37 1.18 -9.12
CA TYR A 47 14.33 0.08 -10.08
C TYR A 47 15.67 -0.62 -10.21
N LEU A 48 15.74 -1.89 -9.77
CA LEU A 48 16.89 -2.77 -9.93
C LEU A 48 16.51 -3.93 -10.86
N ASN A 49 17.20 -4.04 -11.97
CA ASN A 49 16.95 -5.07 -12.98
C ASN A 49 18.25 -5.79 -13.34
N THR A 50 18.22 -7.13 -13.31
CA THR A 50 19.34 -8.01 -13.70
C THR A 50 20.65 -7.78 -12.92
N LEU A 51 20.57 -7.18 -11.74
CA LEU A 51 21.74 -6.93 -10.90
C LEU A 51 22.12 -8.13 -10.05
N LYS A 52 23.43 -8.22 -9.72
CA LYS A 52 23.97 -9.32 -8.88
C LYS A 52 24.88 -8.77 -7.79
N ASN A 53 24.74 -9.33 -6.59
CA ASN A 53 25.59 -9.06 -5.42
C ASN A 53 25.66 -7.57 -5.08
N VAL A 54 24.51 -6.91 -5.00
CA VAL A 54 24.41 -5.49 -4.69
C VAL A 54 23.73 -5.29 -3.34
N THR A 55 24.34 -4.49 -2.49
CA THR A 55 23.75 -3.98 -1.25
C THR A 55 23.37 -2.51 -1.45
N ILE A 56 22.11 -2.19 -1.21
CA ILE A 56 21.63 -0.80 -1.12
C ILE A 56 21.36 -0.49 0.35
N ASP A 57 22.18 0.38 0.93
CA ASP A 57 22.07 0.79 2.31
C ASP A 57 21.53 2.22 2.40
N GLY A 58 20.33 2.34 2.93
CA GLY A 58 19.65 3.63 3.10
C GLY A 58 20.23 4.50 4.19
N CYS A 59 21.07 3.92 5.09
CA CYS A 59 21.65 4.64 6.23
C CYS A 59 20.60 5.42 7.07
N GLY A 60 19.39 4.89 7.20
CA GLY A 60 18.27 5.53 7.91
C GLY A 60 17.47 6.54 7.07
N SER A 61 17.76 6.68 5.79
CA SER A 61 17.04 7.60 4.90
C SER A 61 15.59 7.18 4.69
N THR A 62 14.77 8.18 4.39
CA THR A 62 13.37 7.99 4.02
C THR A 62 13.21 8.12 2.50
N LEU A 63 12.63 7.10 1.88
CA LEU A 63 12.08 7.17 0.53
C LEU A 63 10.61 7.60 0.66
N LEU A 64 10.30 8.81 0.23
CA LEU A 64 8.97 9.40 0.32
C LEU A 64 8.32 9.39 -1.07
N MET A 65 7.36 8.48 -1.26
CA MET A 65 6.61 8.37 -2.50
C MET A 65 5.63 9.55 -2.64
N ASN A 66 5.66 10.25 -3.76
CA ASN A 66 4.73 11.31 -4.08
C ASN A 66 3.92 10.92 -5.32
N GLY A 67 2.75 10.34 -5.06
CA GLY A 67 1.84 9.74 -6.01
C GLY A 67 1.66 8.24 -5.83
N GLU A 68 0.76 7.66 -6.61
CA GLU A 68 0.54 6.22 -6.71
C GLU A 68 1.69 5.59 -7.48
N MET A 69 2.53 4.82 -6.79
CA MET A 69 3.73 4.25 -7.38
C MET A 69 4.30 3.11 -6.54
N THR A 70 5.05 2.23 -7.17
CA THR A 70 5.80 1.14 -6.55
C THR A 70 7.13 1.69 -6.00
N SER A 71 7.37 1.52 -4.71
CA SER A 71 8.57 2.07 -4.05
C SER A 71 9.85 1.46 -4.58
N PHE A 72 9.87 0.13 -4.77
CA PHE A 72 11.02 -0.56 -5.36
C PHE A 72 10.62 -1.79 -6.17
N VAL A 73 11.41 -2.10 -7.18
CA VAL A 73 11.33 -3.33 -7.95
C VAL A 73 12.70 -4.00 -8.02
N LEU A 74 12.74 -5.30 -7.73
CA LEU A 74 13.89 -6.19 -7.93
C LEU A 74 13.49 -7.23 -8.97
N ASP A 75 13.87 -7.02 -10.23
CA ASP A 75 13.51 -7.94 -11.33
C ASP A 75 14.74 -8.70 -11.84
N LYS A 76 14.64 -10.03 -11.85
CA LYS A 76 15.72 -10.93 -12.31
C LYS A 76 17.07 -10.69 -11.62
N CYS A 77 17.02 -10.29 -10.36
CA CYS A 77 18.19 -9.97 -9.54
C CYS A 77 18.68 -11.20 -8.76
N GLU A 78 19.96 -11.17 -8.35
CA GLU A 78 20.58 -12.25 -7.55
C GLU A 78 21.46 -11.69 -6.44
N GLY A 79 21.24 -12.11 -5.18
CA GLY A 79 22.05 -11.68 -4.04
C GLY A 79 21.93 -10.17 -3.75
N ILE A 80 20.69 -9.67 -3.67
CA ILE A 80 20.41 -8.25 -3.37
C ILE A 80 20.08 -8.09 -1.91
N VAL A 81 20.64 -7.06 -1.29
CA VAL A 81 20.29 -6.60 0.05
C VAL A 81 19.76 -5.17 -0.05
N LEU A 82 18.50 -4.97 0.37
CA LEU A 82 17.95 -3.63 0.67
C LEU A 82 17.87 -3.48 2.17
N LYS A 83 18.48 -2.45 2.73
CA LYS A 83 18.49 -2.26 4.17
C LYS A 83 18.51 -0.82 4.65
N ASN A 84 18.09 -0.65 5.92
CA ASN A 84 18.17 0.61 6.66
C ASN A 84 17.40 1.76 5.98
N PHE A 85 16.20 1.51 5.47
CA PHE A 85 15.31 2.50 4.88
C PHE A 85 14.07 2.73 5.73
N ASN A 86 13.48 3.91 5.56
CA ASN A 86 12.10 4.19 5.84
C ASN A 86 11.38 4.39 4.51
N ILE A 87 10.24 3.76 4.31
CA ILE A 87 9.40 3.90 3.11
C ILE A 87 8.06 4.48 3.55
N ASP A 88 7.67 5.60 2.98
CA ASP A 88 6.41 6.28 3.30
C ASP A 88 5.83 6.95 2.05
N TYR A 89 4.56 7.32 2.12
CA TYR A 89 3.85 8.04 1.07
C TYR A 89 3.40 9.39 1.60
N LYS A 90 3.59 10.43 0.80
CA LYS A 90 3.18 11.80 1.14
C LYS A 90 1.66 11.88 1.30
N HIS A 91 0.95 11.25 0.38
CA HIS A 91 -0.49 11.10 0.38
C HIS A 91 -0.82 9.62 0.16
N PRO A 92 -1.05 8.85 1.24
CA PRO A 92 -1.44 7.45 1.15
C PRO A 92 -2.69 7.28 0.29
N THR A 93 -2.74 6.22 -0.51
CA THR A 93 -3.93 5.84 -1.29
C THR A 93 -5.09 5.33 -0.44
N GLN A 94 -4.87 5.21 0.85
CA GLN A 94 -5.88 4.97 1.87
C GLN A 94 -6.08 6.24 2.69
N THR A 95 -7.33 6.62 2.88
CA THR A 95 -7.71 7.86 3.58
C THR A 95 -8.32 7.54 4.94
N GLU A 96 -8.17 8.45 5.89
CA GLU A 96 -8.70 8.29 7.24
C GLU A 96 -9.54 9.48 7.66
N VAL A 97 -10.67 9.20 8.31
CA VAL A 97 -11.49 10.21 9.00
C VAL A 97 -11.85 9.73 10.39
N GLU A 98 -11.85 10.65 11.36
CA GLU A 98 -12.30 10.40 12.73
C GLU A 98 -13.66 11.05 12.95
N VAL A 99 -14.60 10.31 13.53
CA VAL A 99 -15.94 10.83 13.91
C VAL A 99 -15.82 11.72 15.14
N LEU A 100 -16.13 13.00 14.96
CA LEU A 100 -16.14 14.01 16.04
C LEU A 100 -17.52 14.19 16.66
N GLU A 101 -18.57 14.08 15.84
CA GLU A 101 -19.95 14.26 16.25
C GLU A 101 -20.86 13.41 15.37
N GLU A 102 -21.98 12.95 15.94
CA GLU A 102 -23.04 12.26 15.19
C GLU A 102 -24.42 12.83 15.54
N GLY A 103 -25.25 13.00 14.52
CA GLY A 103 -26.66 13.32 14.65
C GLY A 103 -27.55 12.25 14.05
N ASN A 104 -28.83 12.56 13.87
CA ASN A 104 -29.79 11.58 13.36
C ASN A 104 -29.51 11.18 11.88
N ASP A 105 -29.06 12.12 11.08
CA ASP A 105 -28.83 11.97 9.63
C ASP A 105 -27.45 12.49 9.18
N TYR A 106 -26.53 12.76 10.11
CA TYR A 106 -25.23 13.31 9.78
C TYR A 106 -24.09 12.78 10.67
N LEU A 107 -22.89 12.92 10.16
CA LEU A 107 -21.63 12.84 10.89
C LEU A 107 -20.83 14.12 10.69
N ILE A 108 -20.13 14.58 11.73
CA ILE A 108 -19.03 15.53 11.58
C ILE A 108 -17.74 14.76 11.76
N VAL A 109 -16.86 14.83 10.78
CA VAL A 109 -15.62 14.06 10.76
C VAL A 109 -14.40 14.95 10.60
N GLN A 110 -13.30 14.57 11.25
CA GLN A 110 -11.98 15.15 11.03
C GLN A 110 -11.22 14.31 10.00
N VAL A 111 -10.84 14.90 8.90
CA VAL A 111 -9.99 14.28 7.88
C VAL A 111 -8.54 14.26 8.36
N HIS A 112 -7.85 13.14 8.19
CA HIS A 112 -6.43 13.05 8.50
C HIS A 112 -5.61 13.98 7.57
N PRO A 113 -4.60 14.72 8.07
CA PRO A 113 -3.87 15.72 7.27
C PRO A 113 -3.17 15.19 6.02
N THR A 114 -2.87 13.89 5.94
CA THR A 114 -2.27 13.27 4.74
C THR A 114 -3.29 12.86 3.69
N SER A 115 -4.59 12.86 4.01
CA SER A 115 -5.68 12.52 3.10
C SER A 115 -6.12 13.76 2.33
N GLN A 116 -6.03 13.70 1.01
CA GLN A 116 -6.48 14.78 0.13
C GLN A 116 -7.90 14.52 -0.35
N TYR A 117 -8.72 15.56 -0.36
CA TYR A 117 -10.09 15.47 -0.84
C TYR A 117 -10.49 16.73 -1.60
N ARG A 118 -11.56 16.59 -2.38
CA ARG A 118 -12.30 17.69 -2.98
C ARG A 118 -13.80 17.42 -2.90
N ILE A 119 -14.59 18.48 -2.92
CA ILE A 119 -16.05 18.39 -2.94
C ILE A 119 -16.50 18.88 -4.32
N VAL A 120 -17.12 17.97 -5.09
CA VAL A 120 -17.63 18.24 -6.44
C VAL A 120 -19.10 17.88 -6.46
N ASP A 121 -19.96 18.85 -6.80
CA ASP A 121 -21.42 18.67 -6.81
C ASP A 121 -21.95 18.11 -5.47
N ALA A 122 -21.45 18.67 -4.35
CA ALA A 122 -21.73 18.23 -2.99
C ALA A 122 -21.31 16.79 -2.65
N GLN A 123 -20.60 16.11 -3.51
CA GLN A 123 -20.06 14.77 -3.29
C GLN A 123 -18.58 14.83 -2.92
N LEU A 124 -18.17 14.01 -1.96
CA LEU A 124 -16.79 13.91 -1.54
C LEU A 124 -16.02 12.98 -2.49
N GLU A 125 -14.86 13.42 -2.92
CA GLU A 125 -13.92 12.62 -3.70
C GLU A 125 -12.54 12.71 -3.06
N TRP A 126 -11.96 11.54 -2.79
CA TRP A 126 -10.59 11.38 -2.36
C TRP A 126 -9.67 11.33 -3.56
N TYR A 127 -8.49 11.93 -3.49
CA TYR A 127 -7.57 11.94 -4.62
C TYR A 127 -6.11 12.09 -4.22
N GLY A 128 -5.24 11.75 -5.16
CA GLY A 128 -3.80 11.99 -5.14
C GLY A 128 -3.25 11.96 -6.56
N ASP A 129 -1.94 12.06 -6.71
CA ASP A 129 -1.31 11.93 -8.02
C ASP A 129 -1.40 10.46 -8.49
N GLY A 130 -2.17 10.23 -9.54
CA GLY A 130 -2.39 8.92 -10.15
C GLY A 130 -3.62 8.15 -9.65
N TRP A 131 -4.36 8.65 -8.65
CA TRP A 131 -5.53 7.95 -8.12
C TRP A 131 -6.65 8.89 -7.67
N SER A 132 -7.87 8.40 -7.71
CA SER A 132 -9.01 9.01 -7.03
C SER A 132 -10.14 7.99 -6.82
N PHE A 133 -10.96 8.19 -5.79
CA PHE A 133 -12.16 7.40 -5.57
C PHE A 133 -13.23 8.20 -4.82
N LYS A 134 -14.50 7.83 -5.02
CA LYS A 134 -15.66 8.42 -4.32
C LYS A 134 -16.30 7.45 -3.33
N ASN A 135 -16.22 6.16 -3.62
CA ASN A 135 -16.69 5.10 -2.74
C ASN A 135 -15.74 3.92 -2.87
N GLY A 136 -15.69 3.07 -1.84
CA GLY A 136 -14.78 1.94 -1.84
C GLY A 136 -14.93 1.11 -0.57
N ILE A 137 -13.91 0.34 -0.27
CA ILE A 137 -13.87 -0.54 0.89
C ILE A 137 -13.49 0.28 2.12
N ALA A 138 -14.19 0.03 3.25
CA ALA A 138 -13.87 0.65 4.52
C ALA A 138 -13.63 -0.38 5.61
N GLN A 139 -12.81 0.03 6.58
CA GLN A 139 -12.70 -0.59 7.88
C GLN A 139 -12.87 0.49 8.96
N SER A 140 -13.37 0.09 10.10
CA SER A 140 -13.40 0.91 11.29
C SER A 140 -12.27 0.52 12.23
N TYR A 141 -11.71 1.51 12.89
CA TYR A 141 -10.68 1.35 13.91
C TYR A 141 -11.11 2.07 15.19
N ASP A 142 -10.95 1.40 16.31
CA ASP A 142 -11.17 1.96 17.64
C ASP A 142 -9.81 2.20 18.32
N ARG A 143 -9.55 3.44 18.74
CA ARG A 143 -8.26 3.84 19.35
C ARG A 143 -8.05 3.25 20.74
N ILE A 144 -9.12 2.87 21.44
CA ILE A 144 -9.04 2.40 22.82
C ILE A 144 -8.68 0.92 22.83
N SER A 145 -9.38 0.12 22.03
CA SER A 145 -9.14 -1.32 21.91
C SER A 145 -8.03 -1.66 20.90
N GLU A 146 -7.62 -0.70 20.06
CA GLU A 146 -6.71 -0.88 18.93
C GLU A 146 -7.19 -1.96 17.94
N MET A 147 -8.50 -2.19 17.89
CA MET A 147 -9.12 -3.18 17.01
C MET A 147 -9.56 -2.55 15.70
N THR A 148 -9.40 -3.31 14.62
CA THR A 148 -9.92 -2.98 13.29
C THR A 148 -10.90 -4.04 12.85
N TRP A 149 -12.00 -3.63 12.22
CA TRP A 149 -12.99 -4.56 11.66
C TRP A 149 -13.56 -4.02 10.35
N ARG A 150 -13.99 -4.93 9.49
CA ARG A 150 -14.69 -4.61 8.25
C ARG A 150 -15.98 -3.87 8.59
N SER A 151 -16.22 -2.73 7.99
CA SER A 151 -17.36 -1.90 8.28
C SER A 151 -18.00 -1.33 7.01
N TRP A 152 -19.12 -0.69 7.20
CA TRP A 152 -19.78 0.14 6.22
C TRP A 152 -18.88 1.34 5.84
N SER A 153 -18.92 1.71 4.55
CA SER A 153 -18.19 2.88 4.09
C SER A 153 -18.97 4.16 4.43
N PRO A 154 -18.34 5.15 5.09
CA PRO A 154 -18.99 6.43 5.34
C PRO A 154 -19.28 7.23 4.06
N MET A 155 -18.91 6.70 2.91
CA MET A 155 -19.24 7.26 1.60
C MET A 155 -20.55 6.67 1.02
N GLU A 156 -21.10 5.61 1.61
CA GLU A 156 -22.38 5.04 1.17
C GLU A 156 -23.57 5.89 1.63
N ASN A 157 -24.59 6.00 0.79
CA ASN A 157 -25.83 6.76 1.06
C ASN A 157 -25.59 8.25 1.40
N LEU A 158 -24.43 8.78 1.05
CA LEU A 158 -24.07 10.17 1.26
C LEU A 158 -24.89 11.08 0.33
N LEU A 159 -25.68 11.97 0.92
CA LEU A 159 -26.48 12.95 0.17
C LEU A 159 -25.65 14.16 -0.20
N ARG A 160 -24.89 14.67 0.77
CA ARG A 160 -24.01 15.82 0.54
C ARG A 160 -22.89 15.90 1.56
N THR A 161 -21.83 16.58 1.16
CA THR A 161 -20.69 16.96 2.00
C THR A 161 -20.56 18.47 2.04
N VAL A 162 -20.28 19.01 3.22
CA VAL A 162 -19.96 20.42 3.42
C VAL A 162 -18.69 20.52 4.27
N GLU A 163 -17.71 21.30 3.83
CA GLU A 163 -16.56 21.63 4.65
C GLU A 163 -16.93 22.73 5.64
N LEU A 164 -16.91 22.42 6.94
CA LEU A 164 -17.22 23.38 8.01
C LEU A 164 -16.02 24.27 8.34
N ARG A 165 -14.84 23.71 8.26
CA ARG A 165 -13.53 24.35 8.42
C ARG A 165 -12.47 23.41 7.83
N PRO A 166 -11.23 23.85 7.59
CA PRO A 166 -10.19 23.01 6.98
C PRO A 166 -10.09 21.63 7.63
N ASN A 167 -10.26 20.59 6.81
CA ASN A 167 -10.25 19.17 7.21
C ASN A 167 -11.36 18.73 8.18
N VAL A 168 -12.43 19.53 8.37
CA VAL A 168 -13.62 19.11 9.13
C VAL A 168 -14.84 19.15 8.23
N LEU A 169 -15.42 17.97 8.01
CA LEU A 169 -16.52 17.79 7.08
C LEU A 169 -17.81 17.44 7.82
N TYR A 170 -18.90 18.02 7.34
CA TYR A 170 -20.26 17.60 7.64
C TYR A 170 -20.73 16.68 6.51
N LEU A 171 -21.05 15.45 6.87
CA LEU A 171 -21.51 14.40 5.98
C LEU A 171 -22.99 14.13 6.25
N GLN A 172 -23.88 14.43 5.31
CA GLN A 172 -25.32 14.17 5.45
C GLN A 172 -25.72 12.91 4.69
N TYR A 173 -26.53 12.09 5.31
CA TYR A 173 -26.94 10.79 4.82
C TYR A 173 -28.44 10.69 4.57
N LYS A 174 -28.83 9.83 3.64
CA LYS A 174 -30.20 9.34 3.53
C LYS A 174 -30.51 8.38 4.68
N GLU A 175 -29.60 7.47 4.93
CA GLU A 175 -29.64 6.51 6.02
C GLU A 175 -28.24 6.48 6.66
N LYS A 176 -28.13 7.05 7.84
CA LYS A 176 -26.85 7.13 8.55
C LYS A 176 -26.52 5.79 9.20
N PRO A 177 -25.25 5.32 9.11
CA PRO A 177 -24.81 4.15 9.87
C PRO A 177 -24.81 4.46 11.36
N GLN A 178 -24.96 3.43 12.16
CA GLN A 178 -24.66 3.51 13.58
C GLN A 178 -23.14 3.44 13.78
N VAL A 179 -22.57 4.47 14.32
CA VAL A 179 -21.15 4.56 14.63
C VAL A 179 -20.96 5.18 16.00
N GLY A 180 -19.86 4.90 16.67
CA GLY A 180 -19.49 5.56 17.92
C GLY A 180 -18.63 6.80 17.67
N LEU A 181 -18.64 7.73 18.61
CA LEU A 181 -17.68 8.84 18.61
C LEU A 181 -16.25 8.29 18.65
N HIS A 182 -15.32 8.99 18.00
CA HIS A 182 -13.91 8.64 17.85
C HIS A 182 -13.64 7.35 17.04
N THR A 183 -14.66 6.77 16.41
CA THR A 183 -14.42 5.74 15.38
C THR A 183 -13.62 6.35 14.24
N ILE A 184 -12.58 5.68 13.82
CA ILE A 184 -11.80 6.08 12.64
C ILE A 184 -12.20 5.15 11.49
N PHE A 185 -12.67 5.76 10.42
CA PHE A 185 -12.86 5.05 9.15
C PHE A 185 -11.58 5.12 8.33
N GLN A 186 -11.11 3.95 7.93
CA GLN A 186 -9.99 3.74 7.01
C GLN A 186 -10.58 3.33 5.67
N MET A 187 -10.49 4.20 4.67
CA MET A 187 -11.17 4.02 3.39
C MET A 187 -10.17 3.92 2.24
N ARG A 188 -10.48 3.09 1.28
CA ARG A 188 -9.67 2.88 0.09
C ARG A 188 -10.52 2.53 -1.12
N ASP A 189 -9.97 2.71 -2.32
CA ASP A 189 -10.55 2.14 -3.53
C ASP A 189 -10.60 0.61 -3.45
N SER A 190 -11.43 0.00 -4.28
CA SER A 190 -11.42 -1.44 -4.52
C SER A 190 -10.29 -1.86 -5.48
N PHE A 191 -9.75 -0.91 -6.22
CA PHE A 191 -8.74 -1.11 -7.24
C PHE A 191 -7.34 -1.27 -6.64
N ARG A 192 -6.57 -2.28 -7.06
CA ARG A 192 -5.19 -2.54 -6.63
C ARG A 192 -4.30 -2.51 -7.87
N ASP A 193 -3.44 -1.52 -7.99
CA ASP A 193 -2.54 -1.40 -9.13
C ASP A 193 -1.07 -1.39 -8.69
N GLU A 194 -0.63 -0.37 -7.99
CA GLU A 194 0.76 -0.20 -7.58
C GLU A 194 1.04 -0.90 -6.23
N VAL A 195 1.94 -1.86 -6.23
CA VAL A 195 2.43 -2.52 -5.01
C VAL A 195 3.53 -1.70 -4.35
N SER A 196 3.74 -1.84 -3.03
CA SER A 196 4.84 -1.14 -2.36
C SER A 196 6.20 -1.63 -2.82
N GLY A 197 6.37 -2.93 -2.91
CA GLY A 197 7.61 -3.54 -3.40
C GLY A 197 7.33 -4.74 -4.29
N PHE A 198 8.12 -4.93 -5.33
CA PHE A 198 8.00 -6.07 -6.22
C PHE A 198 9.31 -6.80 -6.39
N VAL A 199 9.33 -8.07 -5.97
CA VAL A 199 10.47 -8.99 -6.13
C VAL A 199 10.08 -10.05 -7.14
N ASN A 200 10.53 -9.88 -8.38
CA ASN A 200 10.13 -10.74 -9.50
C ASN A 200 11.29 -11.57 -10.04
N ARG A 201 11.09 -12.87 -10.16
CA ARG A 201 12.07 -13.81 -10.77
C ARG A 201 13.49 -13.61 -10.23
N SER A 202 13.60 -13.27 -8.96
CA SER A 202 14.85 -12.93 -8.29
C SER A 202 15.25 -14.02 -7.29
N LYS A 203 16.54 -14.04 -6.90
CA LYS A 203 17.08 -15.09 -6.02
C LYS A 203 17.97 -14.53 -4.93
N GLY A 204 17.80 -15.02 -3.70
CA GLY A 204 18.65 -14.63 -2.56
C GLY A 204 18.47 -13.16 -2.21
N ILE A 205 17.24 -12.76 -1.91
CA ILE A 205 16.88 -11.39 -1.60
C ILE A 205 16.76 -11.22 -0.08
N LEU A 206 17.38 -10.17 0.45
CA LEU A 206 17.28 -9.77 1.84
C LEU A 206 16.70 -8.35 1.94
N LEU A 207 15.55 -8.22 2.61
CA LEU A 207 15.00 -6.97 3.08
C LEU A 207 15.29 -6.89 4.58
N GLU A 208 16.10 -5.92 5.01
CA GLU A 208 16.63 -5.88 6.37
C GLU A 208 16.47 -4.50 7.00
N ASN A 209 15.91 -4.45 8.22
CA ASN A 209 15.79 -3.20 8.98
C ASN A 209 15.14 -2.07 8.16
N ILE A 210 13.95 -2.36 7.60
CA ILE A 210 13.16 -1.41 6.82
C ILE A 210 11.88 -1.10 7.59
N ASN A 211 11.57 0.19 7.74
CA ASN A 211 10.29 0.65 8.23
C ASN A 211 9.37 0.94 7.02
N PHE A 212 8.35 0.13 6.84
CA PHE A 212 7.29 0.36 5.89
C PHE A 212 6.16 1.12 6.60
N TYR A 213 6.19 2.44 6.54
CA TYR A 213 5.19 3.29 7.18
C TYR A 213 3.88 3.38 6.39
N TYR A 214 3.96 3.09 5.09
CA TYR A 214 2.82 2.85 4.23
C TYR A 214 3.24 1.99 3.03
N LEU A 215 2.34 1.14 2.54
CA LEU A 215 2.63 0.06 1.58
C LEU A 215 1.93 0.22 0.21
N GLY A 216 1.48 1.42 -0.14
CA GLY A 216 0.79 1.63 -1.42
C GLY A 216 -0.56 0.91 -1.50
N ASN A 217 -0.98 0.51 -2.70
CA ASN A 217 -2.26 -0.18 -2.93
C ASN A 217 -2.19 -1.68 -2.62
N PHE A 218 -0.97 -2.20 -2.48
CA PHE A 218 -0.69 -3.58 -2.07
C PHE A 218 0.72 -3.64 -1.47
N GLY A 219 1.00 -4.63 -0.65
CA GLY A 219 2.27 -4.72 0.08
C GLY A 219 3.50 -5.06 -0.75
N VAL A 220 4.41 -5.80 -0.17
CA VAL A 220 5.58 -6.34 -0.85
C VAL A 220 5.19 -7.67 -1.50
N VAL A 221 5.18 -7.73 -2.82
CA VAL A 221 4.86 -8.93 -3.59
C VAL A 221 6.14 -9.61 -4.08
N CYS A 222 6.35 -10.84 -3.65
CA CYS A 222 7.41 -11.71 -4.16
C CYS A 222 6.78 -12.71 -5.13
N GLN A 223 7.19 -12.66 -6.41
CA GLN A 223 6.61 -13.48 -7.46
C GLN A 223 7.69 -14.26 -8.21
N TYR A 224 7.49 -15.59 -8.35
CA TYR A 224 8.41 -16.51 -9.06
C TYR A 224 9.88 -16.42 -8.61
N SER A 225 10.10 -16.07 -7.35
CA SER A 225 11.41 -15.80 -6.78
C SER A 225 11.87 -16.95 -5.87
N GLU A 226 13.15 -16.93 -5.47
CA GLU A 226 13.75 -18.02 -4.70
C GLU A 226 14.60 -17.47 -3.54
N ASN A 227 14.44 -18.04 -2.35
CA ASN A 227 15.19 -17.68 -1.14
C ASN A 227 15.02 -16.18 -0.79
N ILE A 228 13.91 -15.86 -0.16
CA ILE A 228 13.55 -14.50 0.28
C ILE A 228 13.67 -14.43 1.80
N THR A 229 14.37 -13.44 2.29
CA THR A 229 14.45 -13.13 3.72
C THR A 229 13.94 -11.72 4.00
N VAL A 230 13.03 -11.60 4.97
CA VAL A 230 12.56 -10.33 5.55
C VAL A 230 12.95 -10.35 7.03
N ASP A 231 13.89 -9.52 7.43
CA ASP A 231 14.44 -9.52 8.79
C ASP A 231 14.43 -8.14 9.41
N ARG A 232 13.95 -8.04 10.65
CA ARG A 232 13.86 -6.78 11.40
C ARG A 232 13.14 -5.66 10.66
N CYS A 233 12.10 -6.00 9.89
CA CYS A 233 11.25 -5.02 9.23
C CYS A 233 10.04 -4.65 10.09
N ASN A 234 9.61 -3.41 9.99
CA ASN A 234 8.47 -2.89 10.71
C ASN A 234 7.42 -2.40 9.71
N PHE A 235 6.30 -3.09 9.65
CA PHE A 235 5.15 -2.78 8.85
C PHE A 235 4.10 -2.15 9.75
N ALA A 236 4.16 -0.84 9.95
CA ALA A 236 3.32 -0.13 10.88
C ALA A 236 3.23 1.36 10.53
N PRO A 237 2.15 2.05 10.90
CA PRO A 237 2.05 3.49 10.72
C PRO A 237 3.25 4.22 11.33
N ARG A 238 3.67 5.31 10.68
CA ARG A 238 4.79 6.12 11.21
C ARG A 238 4.45 6.67 12.60
N PRO A 239 5.32 6.46 13.60
CA PRO A 239 5.11 7.00 14.93
C PRO A 239 4.87 8.51 14.92
N GLY A 240 3.87 8.97 15.67
CA GLY A 240 3.49 10.39 15.75
C GLY A 240 2.78 10.96 14.53
N SER A 241 2.51 10.17 13.50
CA SER A 241 1.75 10.63 12.32
C SER A 241 0.25 10.79 12.57
N GLY A 242 -0.29 10.09 13.56
CA GLY A 242 -1.73 10.01 13.81
C GLY A 242 -2.44 8.97 12.94
N ARG A 243 -1.79 8.41 11.92
CA ARG A 243 -2.33 7.31 11.09
C ARG A 243 -2.54 6.05 11.92
N THR A 244 -3.54 5.27 11.56
CA THR A 244 -3.92 4.03 12.25
C THR A 244 -3.71 2.78 11.41
N ASN A 245 -3.37 2.94 10.12
CA ASN A 245 -3.06 1.85 9.22
C ASN A 245 -1.73 2.08 8.48
N ALA A 246 -1.14 1.01 7.98
CA ALA A 246 0.10 1.02 7.20
C ALA A 246 -0.06 0.41 5.81
N GLY A 247 -1.23 -0.04 5.43
CA GLY A 247 -1.40 -0.71 4.15
C GLY A 247 -2.83 -0.85 3.68
N PHE A 248 -2.94 -0.90 2.38
CA PHE A 248 -4.19 -0.97 1.63
C PHE A 248 -4.77 -2.40 1.60
N ALA A 249 -3.90 -3.42 1.64
CA ALA A 249 -4.25 -4.84 1.60
C ALA A 249 -3.20 -5.69 2.34
N ASP A 250 -2.77 -6.83 1.79
CA ASP A 250 -1.73 -7.68 2.38
C ASP A 250 -0.41 -6.92 2.53
N PHE A 251 0.34 -7.20 3.59
CA PHE A 251 1.65 -6.58 3.78
C PHE A 251 2.77 -7.31 3.05
N ILE A 252 2.77 -8.63 3.09
CA ILE A 252 3.69 -9.47 2.32
C ILE A 252 2.89 -10.53 1.59
N GLN A 253 3.02 -10.60 0.27
CA GLN A 253 2.48 -11.66 -0.54
C GLN A 253 3.56 -12.42 -1.26
N VAL A 254 3.57 -13.73 -1.10
CA VAL A 254 4.51 -14.65 -1.76
C VAL A 254 3.73 -15.53 -2.72
N SER A 255 3.95 -15.35 -4.03
CA SER A 255 3.20 -16.04 -5.09
C SER A 255 4.13 -16.83 -5.99
N GLY A 256 3.95 -18.15 -6.07
CA GLY A 256 4.72 -19.04 -6.94
C GLY A 256 6.23 -19.04 -6.67
N CYS A 257 6.66 -18.68 -5.48
CA CYS A 257 8.06 -18.70 -5.06
C CYS A 257 8.51 -20.10 -4.62
N ARG A 258 9.81 -20.28 -4.49
CA ARG A 258 10.43 -21.55 -4.04
C ARG A 258 11.63 -21.32 -3.14
N GLY A 259 12.16 -22.42 -2.59
CA GLY A 259 13.26 -22.37 -1.64
C GLY A 259 12.81 -21.88 -0.26
N MET A 260 13.69 -21.23 0.46
CA MET A 260 13.40 -20.73 1.81
C MET A 260 12.74 -19.37 1.75
N ILE A 261 11.59 -19.24 2.41
CA ILE A 261 10.94 -17.96 2.71
C ILE A 261 11.06 -17.75 4.21
N ASP A 262 11.89 -16.81 4.62
CA ASP A 262 12.24 -16.56 6.03
C ASP A 262 11.80 -15.15 6.43
N ILE A 263 10.72 -15.05 7.21
CA ILE A 263 10.18 -13.79 7.73
C ILE A 263 10.36 -13.83 9.24
N LYS A 264 11.25 -12.98 9.76
CA LYS A 264 11.64 -13.03 11.16
C LYS A 264 11.87 -11.66 11.78
N ASN A 265 11.80 -11.60 13.11
CA ASN A 265 12.08 -10.40 13.91
C ASN A 265 11.31 -9.16 13.45
N SER A 266 10.18 -9.34 12.79
CA SER A 266 9.43 -8.29 12.13
C SER A 266 8.10 -8.03 12.83
N ARG A 267 7.54 -6.82 12.65
CA ARG A 267 6.31 -6.37 13.28
C ARG A 267 5.31 -5.96 12.23
N PHE A 268 4.01 -6.29 12.46
CA PHE A 268 2.92 -6.01 11.55
C PHE A 268 1.76 -5.38 12.31
N ILE A 269 1.35 -4.16 11.92
CA ILE A 269 0.23 -3.42 12.53
C ILE A 269 -0.55 -2.65 11.46
N GLY A 270 -1.88 -2.70 11.54
CA GLY A 270 -2.76 -1.92 10.68
C GLY A 270 -2.85 -2.45 9.26
N ALA A 271 -2.87 -3.77 9.08
CA ALA A 271 -3.17 -4.40 7.79
C ALA A 271 -4.68 -4.34 7.51
N HIS A 272 -5.06 -4.10 6.27
CA HIS A 272 -6.45 -4.19 5.81
C HIS A 272 -6.84 -5.56 5.29
N ASP A 273 -5.87 -6.45 5.13
CA ASP A 273 -6.01 -7.86 4.78
C ASP A 273 -4.92 -8.68 5.50
N ASP A 274 -4.34 -9.69 4.89
CA ASP A 274 -3.37 -10.58 5.53
C ASP A 274 -2.03 -9.87 5.84
N PRO A 275 -1.48 -9.99 7.04
CA PRO A 275 -0.11 -9.56 7.30
C PRO A 275 0.91 -10.31 6.44
N ILE A 276 0.69 -11.61 6.22
CA ILE A 276 1.52 -12.48 5.39
C ILE A 276 0.62 -13.47 4.67
N ASN A 277 0.71 -13.48 3.33
CA ASN A 277 -0.02 -14.38 2.45
C ASN A 277 0.96 -15.17 1.59
N ILE A 278 0.91 -16.49 1.65
CA ILE A 278 1.80 -17.37 0.88
C ILE A 278 0.95 -18.37 0.10
N HIS A 279 1.00 -18.32 -1.22
CA HIS A 279 0.21 -19.19 -2.08
C HIS A 279 0.86 -19.47 -3.44
N GLY A 280 0.28 -20.42 -4.18
CA GLY A 280 0.61 -20.64 -5.58
C GLY A 280 -0.04 -19.58 -6.48
N THR A 281 0.45 -19.49 -7.71
CA THR A 281 -0.20 -18.63 -8.71
C THR A 281 -1.46 -19.30 -9.23
N HIS A 282 -2.59 -18.61 -9.18
CA HIS A 282 -3.84 -19.03 -9.77
C HIS A 282 -3.91 -18.60 -11.23
N LEU A 283 -4.25 -19.54 -12.11
CA LEU A 283 -4.45 -19.29 -13.53
C LEU A 283 -5.88 -19.67 -13.92
N ARG A 284 -6.49 -18.87 -14.77
CA ARG A 284 -7.77 -19.23 -15.39
C ARG A 284 -7.52 -20.11 -16.61
N VAL A 285 -8.17 -21.25 -16.67
CA VAL A 285 -8.22 -22.07 -17.89
C VAL A 285 -9.12 -21.34 -18.88
N ILE A 286 -8.56 -20.99 -20.03
CA ILE A 286 -9.30 -20.28 -21.11
C ILE A 286 -9.75 -21.22 -22.22
N GLU A 287 -9.06 -22.35 -22.42
CA GLU A 287 -9.36 -23.32 -23.46
C GLU A 287 -8.76 -24.69 -23.12
N PHE A 288 -9.45 -25.74 -23.49
CA PHE A 288 -8.93 -27.11 -23.50
C PHE A 288 -8.63 -27.49 -24.95
N LEU A 289 -7.37 -27.63 -25.31
CA LEU A 289 -6.96 -28.01 -26.67
C LEU A 289 -6.96 -29.53 -26.90
N SER A 290 -6.86 -30.30 -25.82
CA SER A 290 -6.95 -31.76 -25.80
C SER A 290 -7.10 -32.22 -24.34
N ASP A 291 -7.29 -33.54 -24.11
CA ASP A 291 -7.46 -34.10 -22.76
C ASP A 291 -6.28 -33.81 -21.82
N ASN A 292 -5.13 -33.41 -22.35
CA ASN A 292 -3.88 -33.17 -21.61
C ASN A 292 -3.30 -31.74 -21.82
N ARG A 293 -4.07 -30.83 -22.42
CA ARG A 293 -3.63 -29.45 -22.72
C ARG A 293 -4.74 -28.45 -22.52
#